data_555c0a3b01a7543117567971ad39153f
#
_entry.id   555c0a3b01a7543117567971ad39153f
#
_cell.length_a   1.000
_cell.length_b   1.000
_cell.length_c   1.000
_cell.angle_alpha   90.00
_cell.angle_beta   90.00
_cell.angle_gamma   90.00
#
_symmetry.space_group_name_H-M   'P 1'
#
loop_
_entity.id
_entity.type
_entity.pdbx_description
1 polymer ?
#
loop_
_entity_poly.entity_id
_entity_poly.type
_entity_poly.pdbx_seq_one_letter_code
_entity_poly.pdbx_strand_id
1 'polypeptide(L)'
;MEYLTIALSSYLLGSIPFGFILTKIFLKKDIRNIGSGNIGATNALRTGNKTLGYATLFLDITKAVLPVLYVKFNYPDYIFIASLSAFLGHLFPIWLKFKGGKGVATYVGILLSINYILGLIFIISWIVTFLLSKYSSLSSLVASLIIPVYLIIFENFNSFFFIIMFVLIFYTHRENVKRLKNKEESKTKIY
;
A
#
# COMPACT_ATOMS: atom_id res chain seq x y z
N MET A 1 -17.67 -14.62 16.33
CA MET A 1 -17.54 -13.24 16.88
C MET A 1 -16.12 -12.71 16.67
N GLU A 2 -15.05 -13.49 16.93
CA GLU A 2 -13.65 -13.07 16.84
C GLU A 2 -13.26 -12.53 15.45
N TYR A 3 -13.62 -13.23 14.37
CA TYR A 3 -13.31 -12.81 13.01
C TYR A 3 -13.87 -11.41 12.66
N LEU A 4 -15.05 -11.07 13.18
CA LEU A 4 -15.66 -9.78 12.94
C LEU A 4 -14.92 -8.67 13.69
N THR A 5 -14.53 -8.93 14.95
CA THR A 5 -13.74 -7.99 15.77
C THR A 5 -12.37 -7.75 15.12
N ILE A 6 -11.71 -8.81 14.64
CA ILE A 6 -10.43 -8.73 13.94
C ILE A 6 -10.57 -7.92 12.63
N ALA A 7 -11.61 -8.20 11.84
CA ALA A 7 -11.86 -7.48 10.60
C ALA A 7 -12.08 -5.98 10.84
N LEU A 8 -12.96 -5.63 11.80
CA LEU A 8 -13.29 -4.24 12.11
C LEU A 8 -12.09 -3.47 12.68
N SER A 9 -11.38 -4.04 13.65
CA SER A 9 -10.21 -3.38 14.26
C SER A 9 -9.08 -3.20 13.24
N SER A 10 -8.79 -4.21 12.42
CA SER A 10 -7.78 -4.11 11.37
C SER A 10 -8.15 -3.09 10.29
N TYR A 11 -9.44 -3.04 9.90
CA TYR A 11 -9.94 -2.03 8.97
C TYR A 11 -9.79 -0.61 9.55
N LEU A 12 -10.19 -0.39 10.80
CA LEU A 12 -10.10 0.93 11.43
C LEU A 12 -8.65 1.40 11.53
N LEU A 13 -7.72 0.55 11.95
CA LEU A 13 -6.29 0.86 11.97
C LEU A 13 -5.76 1.16 10.57
N GLY A 14 -6.06 0.29 9.61
CA GLY A 14 -5.68 0.47 8.21
C GLY A 14 -6.24 1.76 7.59
N SER A 15 -7.41 2.20 8.04
CA SER A 15 -8.12 3.36 7.50
C SER A 15 -7.55 4.71 7.95
N ILE A 16 -6.61 4.76 8.89
CA ILE A 16 -5.97 6.01 9.33
C ILE A 16 -5.22 6.62 8.14
N PRO A 17 -5.60 7.82 7.66
CA PRO A 17 -5.03 8.40 6.44
C PRO A 17 -3.82 9.28 6.76
N PHE A 18 -2.67 8.67 7.12
CA PHE A 18 -1.51 9.40 7.64
C PHE A 18 -1.01 10.50 6.70
N GLY A 19 -0.92 10.27 5.41
CA GLY A 19 -0.47 11.31 4.48
C GLY A 19 -1.39 12.52 4.44
N PHE A 20 -2.72 12.33 4.58
CA PHE A 20 -3.66 13.44 4.71
C PHE A 20 -3.48 14.16 6.05
N ILE A 21 -3.39 13.43 7.15
CA ILE A 21 -3.26 13.99 8.50
C ILE A 21 -1.96 14.81 8.59
N LEU A 22 -0.83 14.21 8.22
CA LEU A 22 0.48 14.87 8.31
C LEU A 22 0.54 16.15 7.46
N THR A 23 0.07 16.10 6.21
CA THR A 23 0.05 17.29 5.35
C THR A 23 -0.88 18.38 5.89
N LYS A 24 -2.01 17.99 6.43
CA LYS A 24 -2.96 18.95 7.01
C LYS A 24 -2.40 19.63 8.26
N ILE A 25 -1.72 18.88 9.13
CA ILE A 25 -1.14 19.42 10.37
C ILE A 25 0.08 20.31 10.08
N PHE A 26 1.05 19.78 9.34
CA PHE A 26 2.36 20.43 9.19
C PHE A 26 2.41 21.47 8.06
N LEU A 27 1.65 21.29 6.97
CA LEU A 27 1.66 22.21 5.83
C LEU A 27 0.39 23.04 5.72
N LYS A 28 -0.63 22.77 6.54
CA LYS A 28 -1.97 23.42 6.45
C LYS A 28 -2.62 23.25 5.06
N LYS A 29 -2.21 22.22 4.29
CA LYS A 29 -2.68 21.95 2.93
C LYS A 29 -3.40 20.60 2.86
N ASP A 30 -4.34 20.49 1.93
CA ASP A 30 -4.96 19.23 1.59
C ASP A 30 -4.13 18.53 0.50
N ILE A 31 -3.55 17.38 0.82
CA ILE A 31 -2.72 16.59 -0.10
C ILE A 31 -3.48 16.17 -1.37
N ARG A 32 -4.80 16.07 -1.29
CA ARG A 32 -5.64 15.71 -2.44
C ARG A 32 -5.68 16.79 -3.53
N ASN A 33 -5.30 18.02 -3.19
CA ASN A 33 -5.16 19.14 -4.11
C ASN A 33 -3.71 19.32 -4.61
N ILE A 34 -2.81 18.38 -4.30
CA ILE A 34 -1.39 18.46 -4.64
C ILE A 34 -1.02 17.28 -5.55
N GLY A 35 -0.23 17.56 -6.59
CA GLY A 35 0.36 16.55 -7.46
C GLY A 35 -0.64 15.58 -8.07
N SER A 36 -0.59 14.30 -7.68
CA SER A 36 -1.51 13.27 -8.20
C SER A 36 -2.86 13.19 -7.49
N GLY A 37 -3.08 13.98 -6.45
CA GLY A 37 -4.27 13.91 -5.61
C GLY A 37 -4.33 12.70 -4.67
N ASN A 38 -3.32 11.82 -4.69
CA ASN A 38 -3.26 10.65 -3.83
C ASN A 38 -2.77 11.00 -2.43
N ILE A 39 -3.25 10.27 -1.40
CA ILE A 39 -2.85 10.49 0.00
C ILE A 39 -1.54 9.78 0.41
N GLY A 40 -0.91 9.00 -0.49
CA GLY A 40 0.27 8.19 -0.17
C GLY A 40 1.60 8.95 -0.23
N ALA A 41 2.66 8.29 0.25
CA ALA A 41 4.01 8.82 0.43
C ALA A 41 4.60 9.49 -0.83
N THR A 42 4.47 8.89 -2.01
CA THR A 42 5.00 9.48 -3.26
C THR A 42 4.38 10.85 -3.57
N ASN A 43 3.10 11.05 -3.24
CA ASN A 43 2.47 12.36 -3.39
C ASN A 43 2.86 13.32 -2.27
N ALA A 44 3.06 12.80 -1.05
CA ALA A 44 3.56 13.61 0.06
C ALA A 44 4.98 14.15 -0.24
N LEU A 45 5.86 13.39 -0.90
CA LEU A 45 7.16 13.88 -1.38
C LEU A 45 7.04 15.05 -2.36
N ARG A 46 5.99 15.07 -3.19
CA ARG A 46 5.74 16.18 -4.14
C ARG A 46 5.39 17.52 -3.49
N THR A 47 5.10 17.51 -2.18
CA THR A 47 4.95 18.77 -1.41
C THR A 47 6.27 19.52 -1.22
N GLY A 48 7.41 18.89 -1.55
CA GLY A 48 8.76 19.38 -1.29
C GLY A 48 9.31 19.03 0.10
N ASN A 49 8.48 18.48 0.99
CA ASN A 49 8.88 18.08 2.33
C ASN A 49 9.19 16.58 2.38
N LYS A 50 10.47 16.22 2.36
CA LYS A 50 10.93 14.83 2.39
C LYS A 50 10.50 14.08 3.67
N THR A 51 10.57 14.77 4.81
CA THR A 51 10.21 14.18 6.12
C THR A 51 8.76 13.73 6.12
N LEU A 52 7.84 14.53 5.57
CA LEU A 52 6.43 14.14 5.46
C LEU A 52 6.24 12.92 4.54
N GLY A 53 6.99 12.86 3.45
CA GLY A 53 6.95 11.71 2.55
C GLY A 53 7.40 10.42 3.23
N TYR A 54 8.55 10.45 3.89
CA TYR A 54 9.08 9.28 4.62
C TYR A 54 8.23 8.91 5.84
N ALA A 55 7.75 9.89 6.60
CA ALA A 55 6.85 9.65 7.72
C ALA A 55 5.53 9.01 7.24
N THR A 56 4.97 9.47 6.11
CA THR A 56 3.79 8.86 5.51
C THR A 56 4.06 7.41 5.12
N LEU A 57 5.20 7.13 4.48
CA LEU A 57 5.59 5.77 4.11
C LEU A 57 5.67 4.85 5.33
N PHE A 58 6.43 5.29 6.33
CA PHE A 58 6.64 4.53 7.56
C PHE A 58 5.33 4.23 8.30
N LEU A 59 4.49 5.24 8.49
CA LEU A 59 3.22 5.08 9.20
C LEU A 59 2.18 4.26 8.41
N ASP A 60 2.16 4.36 7.07
CA ASP A 60 1.29 3.54 6.24
C ASP A 60 1.72 2.06 6.19
N ILE A 61 3.01 1.77 6.36
CA ILE A 61 3.52 0.40 6.59
C ILE A 61 3.11 -0.06 7.98
N THR A 62 3.42 0.72 9.02
CA THR A 62 3.21 0.36 10.43
C THR A 62 1.76 0.09 10.76
N LYS A 63 0.80 0.87 10.22
CA LYS A 63 -0.63 0.67 10.48
C LYS A 63 -1.17 -0.67 9.98
N ALA A 64 -0.49 -1.32 9.02
CA ALA A 64 -0.81 -2.66 8.57
C ALA A 64 -0.02 -3.72 9.36
N VAL A 65 1.25 -3.45 9.66
CA VAL A 65 2.10 -4.35 10.44
C VAL A 65 1.48 -4.65 11.81
N LEU A 66 1.02 -3.63 12.52
CA LEU A 66 0.50 -3.78 13.87
C LEU A 66 -0.67 -4.77 13.97
N PRO A 67 -1.78 -4.61 13.26
CA PRO A 67 -2.90 -5.57 13.36
C PRO A 67 -2.53 -6.95 12.79
N VAL A 68 -1.75 -7.03 11.70
CA VAL A 68 -1.42 -8.30 11.07
C VAL A 68 -0.49 -9.12 11.96
N LEU A 69 0.53 -8.52 12.59
CA LEU A 69 1.39 -9.23 13.53
C LEU A 69 0.65 -9.64 14.80
N TYR A 70 -0.19 -8.75 15.34
CA TYR A 70 -1.02 -9.11 16.50
C TYR A 70 -1.88 -10.36 16.21
N VAL A 71 -2.54 -10.39 15.04
CA VAL A 71 -3.36 -11.54 14.64
C VAL A 71 -2.51 -12.76 14.33
N LYS A 72 -1.34 -12.59 13.70
CA LYS A 72 -0.42 -13.70 13.42
C LYS A 72 -0.03 -14.47 14.68
N PHE A 73 0.20 -13.77 15.81
CA PHE A 73 0.65 -14.40 17.05
C PHE A 73 -0.48 -14.90 17.93
N ASN A 74 -1.68 -14.30 17.86
CA ASN A 74 -2.78 -14.63 18.77
C ASN A 74 -3.92 -15.40 18.09
N TYR A 75 -4.12 -15.21 16.78
CA TYR A 75 -5.24 -15.73 16.00
C TYR A 75 -4.81 -16.10 14.57
N PRO A 76 -3.82 -17.00 14.38
CA PRO A 76 -3.16 -17.23 13.09
C PRO A 76 -4.11 -17.58 11.94
N ASP A 77 -5.23 -18.26 12.23
CA ASP A 77 -6.23 -18.65 11.22
C ASP A 77 -6.92 -17.43 10.56
N TYR A 78 -6.87 -16.28 11.20
CA TYR A 78 -7.51 -15.05 10.71
C TYR A 78 -6.53 -14.05 10.08
N ILE A 79 -5.27 -14.46 9.83
CA ILE A 79 -4.23 -13.55 9.31
C ILE A 79 -4.62 -12.88 7.99
N PHE A 80 -5.27 -13.62 7.08
CA PHE A 80 -5.72 -13.09 5.80
C PHE A 80 -6.91 -12.13 5.94
N ILE A 81 -7.79 -12.36 6.93
CA ILE A 81 -8.89 -11.45 7.26
C ILE A 81 -8.32 -10.12 7.77
N ALA A 82 -7.39 -10.16 8.73
CA ALA A 82 -6.73 -8.95 9.22
C ALA A 82 -6.01 -8.18 8.11
N SER A 83 -5.26 -8.92 7.28
CA SER A 83 -4.50 -8.35 6.17
C SER A 83 -5.39 -7.65 5.13
N LEU A 84 -6.44 -8.34 4.67
CA LEU A 84 -7.39 -7.77 3.71
C LEU A 84 -8.13 -6.57 4.30
N SER A 85 -8.56 -6.67 5.57
CA SER A 85 -9.29 -5.59 6.25
C SER A 85 -8.43 -4.34 6.43
N ALA A 86 -7.18 -4.49 6.88
CA ALA A 86 -6.24 -3.36 6.99
C ALA A 86 -5.96 -2.73 5.62
N PHE A 87 -5.84 -3.55 4.58
CA PHE A 87 -5.64 -3.09 3.21
C PHE A 87 -6.85 -2.32 2.69
N LEU A 88 -8.05 -2.88 2.81
CA LEU A 88 -9.30 -2.21 2.43
C LEU A 88 -9.52 -0.91 3.20
N GLY A 89 -9.13 -0.87 4.49
CA GLY A 89 -9.13 0.36 5.28
C GLY A 89 -8.30 1.46 4.63
N HIS A 90 -7.09 1.15 4.14
CA HIS A 90 -6.27 2.15 3.43
C HIS A 90 -6.84 2.58 2.08
N LEU A 91 -7.42 1.64 1.32
CA LEU A 91 -8.02 1.93 0.01
C LEU A 91 -9.31 2.73 0.11
N PHE A 92 -10.12 2.39 1.10
CA PHE A 92 -11.47 2.90 1.28
C PHE A 92 -11.70 3.40 2.72
N PRO A 93 -10.91 4.42 3.19
CA PRO A 93 -11.02 4.90 4.55
C PRO A 93 -12.35 5.64 4.78
N ILE A 94 -13.06 5.25 5.85
CA ILE A 94 -14.34 5.87 6.22
C ILE A 94 -14.19 7.39 6.45
N TRP A 95 -13.07 7.82 7.03
CA TRP A 95 -12.76 9.22 7.33
C TRP A 95 -12.67 10.14 6.09
N LEU A 96 -12.38 9.56 4.93
CA LEU A 96 -12.24 10.27 3.66
C LEU A 96 -13.35 9.92 2.65
N LYS A 97 -14.53 9.53 3.13
CA LYS A 97 -15.66 9.12 2.28
C LYS A 97 -15.26 8.03 1.28
N PHE A 98 -14.51 7.05 1.76
CA PHE A 98 -14.01 5.89 1.01
C PHE A 98 -13.07 6.23 -0.17
N LYS A 99 -12.45 7.43 -0.17
CA LYS A 99 -11.47 7.85 -1.18
C LYS A 99 -10.07 7.85 -0.57
N GLY A 100 -9.42 6.70 -0.57
CA GLY A 100 -8.12 6.47 0.07
C GLY A 100 -6.92 6.48 -0.85
N GLY A 101 -5.89 5.74 -0.42
CA GLY A 101 -4.64 5.56 -1.16
C GLY A 101 -4.66 4.39 -2.14
N LYS A 102 -3.48 3.99 -2.62
CA LYS A 102 -3.31 2.90 -3.58
C LYS A 102 -2.84 1.59 -2.95
N GLY A 103 -2.57 1.57 -1.65
CA GLY A 103 -2.27 0.37 -0.90
C GLY A 103 -0.81 -0.10 -0.92
N VAL A 104 0.10 0.52 -1.66
CA VAL A 104 1.46 0.00 -1.86
C VAL A 104 2.24 -0.14 -0.55
N ALA A 105 2.32 0.91 0.25
CA ALA A 105 3.02 0.90 1.55
C ALA A 105 2.35 -0.09 2.53
N THR A 106 1.01 -0.07 2.60
CA THR A 106 0.21 -0.99 3.41
C THR A 106 0.45 -2.44 2.99
N TYR A 107 0.54 -2.71 1.68
CA TYR A 107 0.83 -4.04 1.15
C TYR A 107 2.24 -4.51 1.55
N VAL A 108 3.24 -3.63 1.49
CA VAL A 108 4.59 -3.95 2.03
C VAL A 108 4.52 -4.37 3.49
N GLY A 109 3.78 -3.63 4.33
CA GLY A 109 3.57 -3.98 5.73
C GLY A 109 2.92 -5.35 5.91
N ILE A 110 1.91 -5.67 5.12
CA ILE A 110 1.24 -6.97 5.12
C ILE A 110 2.20 -8.09 4.73
N LEU A 111 2.93 -7.92 3.63
CA LEU A 111 3.90 -8.93 3.14
C LEU A 111 4.97 -9.22 4.19
N LEU A 112 5.58 -8.18 4.76
CA LEU A 112 6.61 -8.32 5.80
C LEU A 112 6.07 -9.03 7.05
N SER A 113 4.79 -8.83 7.39
CA SER A 113 4.15 -9.46 8.54
C SER A 113 3.79 -10.92 8.30
N ILE A 114 3.27 -11.26 7.12
CA ILE A 114 2.92 -12.65 6.75
C ILE A 114 4.20 -13.47 6.57
N ASN A 115 5.06 -13.02 5.66
CA ASN A 115 6.35 -13.63 5.36
C ASN A 115 7.33 -12.55 4.90
N TYR A 116 8.39 -12.33 5.66
CA TYR A 116 9.37 -11.27 5.37
C TYR A 116 10.06 -11.46 4.00
N ILE A 117 10.19 -12.70 3.53
CA ILE A 117 10.76 -12.99 2.21
C ILE A 117 9.90 -12.38 1.10
N LEU A 118 8.57 -12.50 1.18
CA LEU A 118 7.66 -11.88 0.22
C LEU A 118 7.78 -10.35 0.24
N GLY A 119 7.94 -9.78 1.44
CA GLY A 119 8.20 -8.34 1.59
C GLY A 119 9.51 -7.91 0.92
N LEU A 120 10.58 -8.69 1.09
CA LEU A 120 11.87 -8.44 0.44
C LEU A 120 11.79 -8.58 -1.09
N ILE A 121 11.13 -9.63 -1.60
CA ILE A 121 10.89 -9.81 -3.03
C ILE A 121 10.17 -8.60 -3.61
N PHE A 122 9.12 -8.12 -2.94
CA PHE A 122 8.38 -6.94 -3.38
C PHE A 122 9.27 -5.69 -3.41
N ILE A 123 10.00 -5.41 -2.31
CA ILE A 123 10.86 -4.22 -2.20
C ILE A 123 11.95 -4.23 -3.26
N ILE A 124 12.64 -5.36 -3.44
CA ILE A 124 13.70 -5.49 -4.45
C ILE A 124 13.12 -5.30 -5.85
N SER A 125 12.01 -5.96 -6.17
CA SER A 125 11.33 -5.83 -7.46
C SER A 125 10.88 -4.40 -7.72
N TRP A 126 10.37 -3.72 -6.70
CA TRP A 126 9.97 -2.32 -6.79
C TRP A 126 11.16 -1.41 -7.08
N ILE A 127 12.28 -1.58 -6.34
CA ILE A 127 13.50 -0.78 -6.51
C ILE A 127 14.09 -1.00 -7.91
N VAL A 128 14.25 -2.25 -8.34
CA VAL A 128 14.80 -2.57 -9.67
C VAL A 128 13.95 -1.94 -10.77
N THR A 129 12.64 -2.15 -10.73
CA THR A 129 11.73 -1.57 -11.73
C THR A 129 11.77 -0.03 -11.69
N PHE A 130 11.89 0.56 -10.49
CA PHE A 130 11.97 2.01 -10.34
C PHE A 130 13.29 2.59 -10.90
N LEU A 131 14.42 1.94 -10.65
CA LEU A 131 15.71 2.38 -11.18
C LEU A 131 15.74 2.37 -12.71
N LEU A 132 15.09 1.39 -13.33
CA LEU A 132 15.01 1.26 -14.78
C LEU A 132 13.99 2.23 -15.41
N SER A 133 12.81 2.35 -14.83
CA SER A 133 11.69 3.07 -15.43
C SER A 133 11.51 4.51 -14.96
N LYS A 134 11.88 4.80 -13.70
CA LYS A 134 11.60 6.05 -12.97
C LYS A 134 10.10 6.32 -12.70
N TYR A 135 9.22 5.31 -12.92
CA TYR A 135 7.79 5.40 -12.65
C TYR A 135 7.43 4.60 -11.40
N SER A 136 7.10 5.29 -10.28
CA SER A 136 6.67 4.66 -9.04
C SER A 136 5.41 3.78 -9.22
N SER A 137 4.48 4.20 -10.07
CA SER A 137 3.25 3.46 -10.37
C SER A 137 3.54 2.13 -11.11
N LEU A 138 4.42 2.15 -12.12
CA LEU A 138 4.82 0.93 -12.84
C LEU A 138 5.55 -0.03 -11.90
N SER A 139 6.46 0.49 -11.07
CA SER A 139 7.18 -0.31 -10.08
C SER A 139 6.24 -1.01 -9.11
N SER A 140 5.18 -0.31 -8.66
CA SER A 140 4.18 -0.89 -7.77
C SER A 140 3.37 -2.00 -8.43
N LEU A 141 2.99 -1.82 -9.70
CA LEU A 141 2.25 -2.83 -10.47
C LEU A 141 3.11 -4.08 -10.74
N VAL A 142 4.35 -3.89 -11.18
CA VAL A 142 5.28 -5.01 -11.43
C VAL A 142 5.57 -5.76 -10.15
N ALA A 143 5.95 -5.06 -9.07
CA ALA A 143 6.27 -5.71 -7.80
C ALA A 143 5.06 -6.45 -7.21
N SER A 144 3.85 -5.90 -7.31
CA SER A 144 2.64 -6.57 -6.82
C SER A 144 2.23 -7.79 -7.66
N LEU A 145 2.54 -7.82 -8.96
CA LEU A 145 2.32 -8.97 -9.83
C LEU A 145 3.33 -10.10 -9.55
N ILE A 146 4.58 -9.76 -9.25
CA ILE A 146 5.64 -10.74 -8.98
C ILE A 146 5.27 -11.64 -7.78
N ILE A 147 4.60 -11.12 -6.76
CA ILE A 147 4.27 -11.88 -5.55
C ILE A 147 3.37 -13.11 -5.86
N PRO A 148 2.18 -12.98 -6.46
CA PRO A 148 1.36 -14.16 -6.77
C PRO A 148 2.04 -15.08 -7.81
N VAL A 149 2.80 -14.55 -8.76
CA VAL A 149 3.56 -15.36 -9.73
C VAL A 149 4.63 -16.20 -9.02
N TYR A 150 5.40 -15.59 -8.11
CA TYR A 150 6.39 -16.31 -7.31
C TYR A 150 5.73 -17.45 -6.51
N LEU A 151 4.61 -17.18 -5.83
CA LEU A 151 3.91 -18.17 -5.04
C LEU A 151 3.34 -19.34 -5.87
N ILE A 152 2.84 -19.06 -7.06
CA ILE A 152 2.34 -20.12 -7.97
C ILE A 152 3.48 -21.04 -8.42
N ILE A 153 4.66 -20.47 -8.69
CA ILE A 153 5.79 -21.23 -9.25
C ILE A 153 6.53 -22.01 -8.15
N PHE A 154 6.76 -21.42 -6.99
CA PHE A 154 7.72 -21.93 -6.03
C PHE A 154 7.12 -22.45 -4.72
N GLU A 155 5.96 -21.98 -4.28
CA GLU A 155 5.48 -22.28 -2.92
C GLU A 155 4.08 -22.91 -2.83
N ASN A 156 3.24 -22.86 -3.85
CA ASN A 156 1.84 -23.31 -3.85
C ASN A 156 1.00 -22.81 -2.65
N PHE A 157 1.47 -21.75 -1.97
CA PHE A 157 0.88 -21.24 -0.73
C PHE A 157 -0.07 -20.08 -1.02
N ASN A 158 -1.37 -20.27 -0.76
CA ASN A 158 -2.41 -19.22 -0.76
C ASN A 158 -2.27 -18.12 -1.84
N SER A 159 -1.76 -18.50 -3.03
CA SER A 159 -1.58 -17.57 -4.17
C SER A 159 -2.84 -16.80 -4.51
N PHE A 160 -4.02 -17.39 -4.29
CA PHE A 160 -5.32 -16.78 -4.55
C PHE A 160 -5.53 -15.47 -3.75
N PHE A 161 -5.13 -15.45 -2.46
CA PHE A 161 -5.20 -14.22 -1.64
C PHE A 161 -4.35 -13.10 -2.27
N PHE A 162 -3.13 -13.42 -2.70
CA PHE A 162 -2.24 -12.42 -3.28
C PHE A 162 -2.65 -11.99 -4.69
N ILE A 163 -3.37 -12.84 -5.43
CA ILE A 163 -4.04 -12.45 -6.68
C ILE A 163 -5.11 -11.39 -6.40
N ILE A 164 -5.95 -11.58 -5.38
CA ILE A 164 -6.95 -10.58 -4.97
C ILE A 164 -6.26 -9.24 -4.63
N MET A 165 -5.18 -9.29 -3.85
CA MET A 165 -4.42 -8.10 -3.46
C MET A 165 -3.85 -7.38 -4.69
N PHE A 166 -3.29 -8.12 -5.65
CA PHE A 166 -2.81 -7.57 -6.93
C PHE A 166 -3.94 -6.91 -7.73
N VAL A 167 -5.09 -7.57 -7.86
CA VAL A 167 -6.25 -7.01 -8.58
C VAL A 167 -6.71 -5.70 -7.95
N LEU A 168 -6.76 -5.61 -6.63
CA LEU A 168 -7.11 -4.39 -5.92
C LEU A 168 -6.06 -3.28 -6.14
N ILE A 169 -4.76 -3.61 -6.12
CA ILE A 169 -3.69 -2.66 -6.44
C ILE A 169 -3.83 -2.19 -7.89
N PHE A 170 -4.05 -3.10 -8.83
CA PHE A 170 -4.25 -2.76 -10.24
C PHE A 170 -5.45 -1.83 -10.43
N TYR A 171 -6.57 -2.14 -9.78
CA TYR A 171 -7.77 -1.29 -9.81
C TYR A 171 -7.49 0.13 -9.31
N THR A 172 -6.78 0.27 -8.18
CA THR A 172 -6.44 1.59 -7.63
C THR A 172 -5.43 2.37 -8.47
N HIS A 173 -4.69 1.67 -9.34
CA HIS A 173 -3.74 2.27 -10.28
C HIS A 173 -4.31 2.51 -11.69
N ARG A 174 -5.60 2.28 -11.94
CA ARG A 174 -6.21 2.40 -13.28
C ARG A 174 -5.91 3.72 -13.99
N GLU A 175 -5.92 4.86 -13.27
CA GLU A 175 -5.57 6.16 -13.84
C GLU A 175 -4.07 6.27 -14.17
N ASN A 176 -3.20 5.62 -13.38
CA ASN A 176 -1.78 5.55 -13.70
C ASN A 176 -1.53 4.68 -14.92
N VAL A 177 -2.21 3.54 -15.04
CA VAL A 177 -2.14 2.67 -16.22
C VAL A 177 -2.55 3.44 -17.47
N LYS A 178 -3.64 4.21 -17.41
CA LYS A 178 -4.07 5.08 -18.52
C LYS A 178 -2.98 6.08 -18.90
N ARG A 179 -2.41 6.80 -17.90
CA ARG A 179 -1.31 7.76 -18.16
C ARG A 179 -0.03 7.09 -18.66
N LEU A 180 0.32 5.90 -18.15
CA LEU A 180 1.46 5.14 -18.66
C LEU A 180 1.28 4.76 -20.12
N LYS A 181 0.09 4.27 -20.50
CA LYS A 181 -0.25 3.92 -21.87
C LYS A 181 -0.17 5.13 -22.81
N ASN A 182 -0.62 6.29 -22.35
CA ASN A 182 -0.61 7.55 -23.10
C ASN A 182 0.75 8.29 -23.04
N LYS A 183 1.76 7.75 -22.32
CA LYS A 183 3.06 8.41 -22.07
C LYS A 183 2.96 9.74 -21.30
N GLU A 184 1.90 9.90 -20.51
CA GLU A 184 1.60 11.09 -19.70
C GLU A 184 1.95 10.92 -18.21
N GLU A 185 2.39 9.73 -17.80
CA GLU A 185 2.73 9.49 -16.40
C GLU A 185 3.99 10.26 -15.99
N SER A 186 3.93 10.93 -14.87
CA SER A 186 5.05 11.73 -14.37
C SER A 186 6.14 10.84 -13.76
N LYS A 187 7.38 11.02 -14.24
CA LYS A 187 8.55 10.41 -13.60
C LYS A 187 8.71 10.95 -12.18
N THR A 188 9.00 10.05 -11.24
CA THR A 188 9.28 10.43 -9.85
C THR A 188 10.76 10.81 -9.75
N LYS A 189 11.04 12.06 -9.38
CA LYS A 189 12.39 12.50 -9.05
C LYS A 189 12.71 12.04 -7.63
N ILE A 190 13.76 11.24 -7.46
CA ILE A 190 14.39 11.02 -6.16
C ILE A 190 15.38 12.17 -6.00
N TYR A 191 15.11 13.03 -5.02
CA TYR A 191 16.01 14.13 -4.68
C TYR A 191 17.02 13.69 -3.64
#